data_835060eebccd8548b190484f184d4d0c
#
_entry.id   835060eebccd8548b190484f184d4d0c
#
_cell.length_a   1.000
_cell.length_b   1.000
_cell.length_c   1.000
_cell.angle_alpha   90.00
_cell.angle_beta   90.00
_cell.angle_gamma   90.00
#
_symmetry.space_group_name_H-M   'P 1'
#
loop_
_entity.id
_entity.type
_entity.pdbx_description
1 polymer ?
#
loop_
_entity_poly.entity_id
_entity_poly.type
_entity_poly.pdbx_seq_one_letter_code
_entity_poly.pdbx_strand_id
1 'polypeptide(L)'
;MTKAVQSAERFFAAVFEPTDIIEIRMFPSKRRAWADSYFKVIDQWGEIEAAADQNVYFGANPRTGHGGKAEDVAMARCVFVDIDDEVNEKAVEKRVRDAGLPEPTAVVFSGHGFQVWWRLAEPMTDIAAWSVVQRRLIAALGSDPSIHDAPRVMRMPGTMNVKRTPHVVAELRYAADAGTGRVRLEDIESVLPPPMSKGVESATLHERGLLSGEKRPLAYATLEFIAHGAAEGERNARLFRAACDLCGCGYSVDEAWDRLGRAAASCGLE
;
A
#
# COMPACT_ATOMS: atom_id res chain seq x y z
N MET A 1 -10.28 29.73 -2.27
CA MET A 1 -9.82 28.32 -2.20
C MET A 1 -8.70 28.23 -1.19
N THR A 2 -8.76 27.28 -0.26
CA THR A 2 -7.68 27.06 0.70
C THR A 2 -6.48 26.38 0.01
N LYS A 3 -5.26 26.57 0.56
CA LYS A 3 -4.04 25.93 0.07
C LYS A 3 -4.17 24.39 0.02
N ALA A 4 -4.99 23.81 0.89
CA ALA A 4 -5.29 22.40 0.96
C ALA A 4 -6.06 21.91 -0.29
N VAL A 5 -7.12 22.62 -0.67
CA VAL A 5 -7.92 22.30 -1.87
C VAL A 5 -7.07 22.41 -3.13
N GLN A 6 -6.25 23.46 -3.26
CA GLN A 6 -5.33 23.62 -4.41
C GLN A 6 -4.32 22.47 -4.54
N SER A 7 -3.83 21.93 -3.42
CA SER A 7 -2.90 20.78 -3.45
C SER A 7 -3.59 19.51 -3.95
N ALA A 8 -4.80 19.22 -3.49
CA ALA A 8 -5.57 18.07 -3.95
C ALA A 8 -5.97 18.19 -5.43
N GLU A 9 -6.44 19.38 -5.86
CA GLU A 9 -6.79 19.63 -7.26
C GLU A 9 -5.61 19.45 -8.21
N ARG A 10 -4.45 20.03 -7.89
CA ARG A 10 -3.24 19.88 -8.70
C ARG A 10 -2.81 18.41 -8.77
N PHE A 11 -2.85 17.69 -7.66
CA PHE A 11 -2.54 16.27 -7.63
C PHE A 11 -3.49 15.47 -8.53
N PHE A 12 -4.80 15.66 -8.36
CA PHE A 12 -5.79 14.90 -9.14
C PHE A 12 -5.73 15.23 -10.63
N ALA A 13 -5.51 16.48 -10.99
CA ALA A 13 -5.30 16.88 -12.40
C ALA A 13 -4.06 16.23 -13.04
N ALA A 14 -3.03 15.93 -12.24
CA ALA A 14 -1.86 15.23 -12.70
C ALA A 14 -2.08 13.72 -12.91
N VAL A 15 -2.83 13.06 -11.99
CA VAL A 15 -2.89 11.58 -11.93
C VAL A 15 -4.18 10.96 -12.46
N PHE A 16 -5.27 11.73 -12.60
CA PHE A 16 -6.58 11.24 -13.05
C PHE A 16 -7.12 12.03 -14.25
N GLU A 17 -8.21 11.53 -14.84
CA GLU A 17 -9.00 12.28 -15.82
C GLU A 17 -10.19 12.98 -15.14
N PRO A 18 -10.68 14.09 -15.69
CA PRO A 18 -11.79 14.85 -15.09
C PRO A 18 -13.06 14.02 -14.87
N THR A 19 -13.27 13.00 -15.68
CA THR A 19 -14.47 12.11 -15.64
C THR A 19 -14.32 10.90 -14.71
N ASP A 20 -13.15 10.71 -14.09
CA ASP A 20 -12.93 9.59 -13.18
C ASP A 20 -13.76 9.73 -11.90
N ILE A 21 -14.37 8.63 -11.48
CA ILE A 21 -15.06 8.53 -10.19
C ILE A 21 -14.03 8.07 -9.16
N ILE A 22 -13.76 8.92 -8.18
CA ILE A 22 -12.79 8.64 -7.11
C ILE A 22 -13.52 8.46 -5.78
N GLU A 23 -13.17 7.38 -5.08
CA GLU A 23 -13.58 7.17 -3.70
C GLU A 23 -12.82 8.12 -2.79
N ILE A 24 -13.52 8.83 -1.92
CA ILE A 24 -12.93 9.59 -0.81
C ILE A 24 -13.36 8.93 0.48
N ARG A 25 -12.40 8.63 1.33
CA ARG A 25 -12.65 7.94 2.60
C ARG A 25 -12.13 8.77 3.76
N MET A 26 -13.01 9.10 4.70
CA MET A 26 -12.69 9.86 5.90
C MET A 26 -12.73 8.96 7.13
N PHE A 27 -11.64 8.96 7.88
CA PHE A 27 -11.52 8.20 9.12
C PHE A 27 -11.43 9.18 10.30
N PRO A 28 -12.39 9.16 11.24
CA PRO A 28 -12.27 9.92 12.47
C PRO A 28 -11.03 9.51 13.25
N SER A 29 -10.46 10.44 14.02
CA SER A 29 -9.27 10.18 14.87
C SER A 29 -9.52 9.12 15.95
N LYS A 30 -10.78 8.94 16.37
CA LYS A 30 -11.16 7.94 17.37
C LYS A 30 -11.39 6.58 16.73
N ARG A 31 -10.59 5.59 17.10
CA ARG A 31 -10.47 4.22 16.56
C ARG A 31 -11.75 3.37 16.45
N ARG A 32 -12.95 3.84 16.81
CA ARG A 32 -14.20 3.07 16.83
C ARG A 32 -15.30 3.58 15.91
N ALA A 33 -15.03 4.60 15.10
CA ALA A 33 -16.01 5.06 14.12
C ALA A 33 -15.71 4.46 12.74
N TRP A 34 -16.78 4.06 12.03
CA TRP A 34 -16.70 3.62 10.65
C TRP A 34 -16.22 4.78 9.76
N ALA A 35 -15.45 4.46 8.73
CA ALA A 35 -15.06 5.45 7.74
C ALA A 35 -16.27 5.85 6.90
N ASP A 36 -16.44 7.14 6.69
CA ASP A 36 -17.38 7.64 5.69
C ASP A 36 -16.72 7.57 4.31
N SER A 37 -17.39 6.97 3.34
CA SER A 37 -16.93 6.88 1.95
C SER A 37 -17.83 7.71 1.04
N TYR A 38 -17.19 8.53 0.22
CA TYR A 38 -17.84 9.38 -0.78
C TYR A 38 -17.26 9.05 -2.15
N PHE A 39 -18.09 9.07 -3.18
CA PHE A 39 -17.68 8.83 -4.55
C PHE A 39 -17.97 10.07 -5.37
N LYS A 40 -16.93 10.67 -5.94
CA LYS A 40 -17.06 11.92 -6.70
C LYS A 40 -16.35 11.85 -8.04
N VAL A 41 -16.96 12.46 -9.04
CA VAL A 41 -16.30 12.77 -10.30
C VAL A 41 -15.31 13.90 -10.07
N ILE A 42 -14.13 13.82 -10.67
CA ILE A 42 -13.02 14.74 -10.37
C ILE A 42 -13.35 16.21 -10.68
N ASP A 43 -14.08 16.47 -11.75
CA ASP A 43 -14.51 17.83 -12.11
C ASP A 43 -15.57 18.43 -11.17
N GLN A 44 -16.22 17.56 -10.37
CA GLN A 44 -17.23 17.92 -9.35
C GLN A 44 -16.65 17.91 -7.94
N TRP A 45 -15.36 17.98 -7.83
CA TRP A 45 -14.59 17.97 -6.58
C TRP A 45 -14.75 19.28 -5.79
N GLY A 46 -15.86 19.86 -5.69
CA GLY A 46 -16.12 21.01 -4.81
C GLY A 46 -16.35 20.54 -3.36
N GLU A 47 -15.54 21.02 -2.42
CA GLU A 47 -15.87 21.06 -0.98
C GLU A 47 -15.93 19.71 -0.25
N ILE A 48 -14.80 19.02 -0.11
CA ILE A 48 -14.65 18.11 1.03
C ILE A 48 -14.14 18.92 2.21
N GLU A 49 -15.06 19.35 3.04
CA GLU A 49 -14.74 19.87 4.37
C GLU A 49 -14.34 18.68 5.25
N ALA A 50 -13.05 18.38 5.26
CA ALA A 50 -12.52 17.46 6.26
C ALA A 50 -12.44 18.19 7.60
N ALA A 51 -13.05 17.62 8.62
CA ALA A 51 -12.83 18.12 9.97
C ALA A 51 -11.32 18.01 10.32
N ALA A 52 -10.81 18.96 11.09
CA ALA A 52 -9.38 19.06 11.41
C ALA A 52 -8.82 17.83 12.17
N ASP A 53 -9.69 16.96 12.67
CA ASP A 53 -9.38 15.73 13.40
C ASP A 53 -9.61 14.45 12.58
N GLN A 54 -9.79 14.56 11.26
CA GLN A 54 -10.02 13.41 10.37
C GLN A 54 -8.82 13.14 9.49
N ASN A 55 -8.54 11.83 9.30
CA ASN A 55 -7.66 11.37 8.25
C ASN A 55 -8.46 11.23 6.95
N VAL A 56 -8.03 11.88 5.88
CA VAL A 56 -8.67 11.80 4.58
C VAL A 56 -7.80 11.02 3.62
N TYR A 57 -8.42 10.07 2.94
CA TYR A 57 -7.80 9.22 1.91
C TYR A 57 -8.64 9.27 0.64
N PHE A 58 -8.00 8.93 -0.48
CA PHE A 58 -8.68 8.76 -1.76
C PHE A 58 -8.34 7.41 -2.38
N GLY A 59 -9.24 6.86 -3.19
CA GLY A 59 -9.01 5.64 -3.94
C GLY A 59 -7.91 5.83 -4.97
N ALA A 60 -6.87 5.01 -4.92
CA ALA A 60 -5.71 5.11 -5.81
C ALA A 60 -6.04 4.82 -7.28
N ASN A 61 -7.16 4.15 -7.54
CA ASN A 61 -7.66 3.84 -8.86
C ASN A 61 -9.12 4.28 -9.02
N PRO A 62 -9.55 4.71 -10.22
CA PRO A 62 -10.93 5.06 -10.51
C PRO A 62 -11.91 3.91 -10.25
N ARG A 63 -13.15 4.26 -9.84
CA ARG A 63 -14.22 3.32 -9.57
C ARG A 63 -15.22 3.25 -10.74
N THR A 64 -15.90 2.12 -10.87
CA THR A 64 -17.03 1.97 -11.82
C THR A 64 -18.29 2.67 -11.33
N GLY A 65 -18.39 2.97 -10.02
CA GLY A 65 -19.55 3.57 -9.37
C GLY A 65 -19.29 3.80 -7.89
N HIS A 66 -20.24 3.43 -7.04
CA HIS A 66 -20.23 3.71 -5.60
C HIS A 66 -19.73 2.53 -4.75
N GLY A 67 -18.85 1.71 -5.27
CA GLY A 67 -18.26 0.58 -4.57
C GLY A 67 -16.77 0.78 -4.22
N GLY A 68 -16.32 0.21 -3.10
CA GLY A 68 -14.95 0.32 -2.61
C GLY A 68 -14.14 -0.99 -2.64
N LYS A 69 -14.65 -2.03 -3.33
CA LYS A 69 -14.00 -3.33 -3.43
C LYS A 69 -13.17 -3.47 -4.71
N ALA A 70 -12.49 -4.59 -4.87
CA ALA A 70 -11.64 -4.85 -6.04
C ALA A 70 -12.44 -4.90 -7.36
N GLU A 71 -13.64 -5.49 -7.33
CA GLU A 71 -14.56 -5.55 -8.47
C GLU A 71 -15.11 -4.19 -8.91
N ASP A 72 -15.04 -3.18 -8.02
CA ASP A 72 -15.50 -1.83 -8.30
C ASP A 72 -14.43 -0.94 -8.95
N VAL A 73 -13.20 -1.44 -9.11
CA VAL A 73 -12.12 -0.72 -9.77
C VAL A 73 -12.31 -0.76 -11.28
N ALA A 74 -12.43 0.41 -11.91
CA ALA A 74 -12.67 0.52 -13.34
C ALA A 74 -11.41 0.23 -14.17
N MET A 75 -10.27 0.76 -13.71
CA MET A 75 -8.97 0.66 -14.37
C MET A 75 -7.87 1.16 -13.43
N ALA A 76 -6.63 0.93 -13.75
CA ALA A 76 -5.49 1.55 -13.08
C ALA A 76 -4.85 2.60 -14.00
N ARG A 77 -4.85 3.85 -13.56
CA ARG A 77 -4.20 4.95 -14.28
C ARG A 77 -2.76 5.15 -13.88
N CYS A 78 -2.40 4.70 -12.69
CA CYS A 78 -1.07 4.90 -12.13
C CYS A 78 -0.51 3.60 -11.58
N VAL A 79 0.81 3.55 -11.49
CA VAL A 79 1.52 2.75 -10.50
C VAL A 79 2.10 3.69 -9.45
N PHE A 80 2.26 3.22 -8.22
CA PHE A 80 2.64 4.08 -7.10
C PHE A 80 3.31 3.28 -5.97
N VAL A 81 4.03 3.98 -5.10
CA VAL A 81 4.62 3.39 -3.90
C VAL A 81 4.36 4.27 -2.68
N ASP A 82 4.37 3.67 -1.50
CA ASP A 82 4.37 4.36 -0.19
C ASP A 82 5.67 4.02 0.54
N ILE A 83 6.53 5.01 0.71
CA ILE A 83 7.86 4.89 1.32
C ILE A 83 7.76 5.46 2.73
N ASP A 84 7.45 4.63 3.69
CA ASP A 84 7.23 5.02 5.11
C ASP A 84 8.53 5.07 5.93
N ASP A 85 9.63 4.56 5.42
CA ASP A 85 10.92 4.46 6.09
C ASP A 85 11.86 5.66 5.84
N GLU A 86 11.41 6.64 5.04
CA GLU A 86 12.21 7.77 4.64
C GLU A 86 11.41 9.08 4.71
N VAL A 87 11.99 10.10 5.32
CA VAL A 87 11.42 11.45 5.44
C VAL A 87 12.23 12.51 4.69
N ASN A 88 13.34 12.12 4.08
CA ASN A 88 14.18 12.98 3.27
C ASN A 88 13.83 12.84 1.79
N GLU A 89 13.24 13.88 1.21
CA GLU A 89 12.81 13.91 -0.19
C GLU A 89 13.95 13.58 -1.17
N LYS A 90 15.16 14.11 -0.94
CA LYS A 90 16.34 13.82 -1.80
C LYS A 90 16.75 12.35 -1.75
N ALA A 91 16.55 11.67 -0.62
CA ALA A 91 16.81 10.24 -0.52
C ALA A 91 15.79 9.44 -1.33
N VAL A 92 14.53 9.86 -1.34
CA VAL A 92 13.48 9.26 -2.18
C VAL A 92 13.77 9.49 -3.67
N GLU A 93 14.11 10.71 -4.07
CA GLU A 93 14.52 11.02 -5.44
C GLU A 93 15.73 10.17 -5.89
N LYS A 94 16.72 10.04 -5.00
CA LYS A 94 17.89 9.18 -5.26
C LYS A 94 17.46 7.71 -5.44
N ARG A 95 16.58 7.19 -4.58
CA ARG A 95 16.08 5.81 -4.65
C ARG A 95 15.37 5.54 -5.98
N VAL A 96 14.52 6.46 -6.44
CA VAL A 96 13.84 6.37 -7.75
C VAL A 96 14.84 6.38 -8.90
N ARG A 97 15.80 7.30 -8.89
CA ARG A 97 16.84 7.41 -9.92
C ARG A 97 17.76 6.20 -9.97
N ASP A 98 18.19 5.69 -8.80
CA ASP A 98 19.07 4.51 -8.71
C ASP A 98 18.36 3.24 -9.22
N ALA A 99 17.03 3.17 -9.11
CA ALA A 99 16.22 2.11 -9.70
C ALA A 99 16.04 2.25 -11.22
N GLY A 100 16.54 3.32 -11.83
CA GLY A 100 16.42 3.59 -13.27
C GLY A 100 15.00 3.98 -13.71
N LEU A 101 14.11 4.29 -12.76
CA LEU A 101 12.72 4.65 -13.05
C LEU A 101 12.63 6.05 -13.68
N PRO A 102 11.62 6.28 -14.54
CA PRO A 102 11.37 7.63 -15.09
C PRO A 102 10.99 8.60 -13.96
N GLU A 103 11.05 9.90 -14.28
CA GLU A 103 10.60 10.95 -13.35
C GLU A 103 9.14 10.71 -12.92
N PRO A 104 8.83 10.83 -11.62
CA PRO A 104 7.47 10.67 -11.13
C PRO A 104 6.51 11.71 -11.68
N THR A 105 5.25 11.35 -11.87
CA THR A 105 4.18 12.30 -12.20
C THR A 105 3.79 13.15 -10.99
N ALA A 106 3.82 12.57 -9.80
CA ALA A 106 3.55 13.30 -8.55
C ALA A 106 4.28 12.69 -7.35
N VAL A 107 4.61 13.54 -6.38
CA VAL A 107 5.21 13.18 -5.09
C VAL A 107 4.44 13.87 -3.97
N VAL A 108 3.98 13.10 -3.01
CA VAL A 108 3.24 13.58 -1.84
C VAL A 108 3.99 13.17 -0.57
N PHE A 109 4.31 14.13 0.28
CA PHE A 109 4.75 13.84 1.65
C PHE A 109 3.50 13.52 2.50
N SER A 110 3.36 12.30 2.96
CA SER A 110 2.18 11.82 3.71
C SER A 110 2.13 12.28 5.17
N GLY A 111 3.19 12.96 5.62
CA GLY A 111 3.42 13.36 7.01
C GLY A 111 4.43 12.47 7.75
N HIS A 112 4.70 11.26 7.28
CA HIS A 112 5.66 10.33 7.87
C HIS A 112 6.48 9.55 6.83
N GLY A 113 6.25 9.79 5.54
CA GLY A 113 6.87 9.15 4.42
C GLY A 113 6.41 9.78 3.12
N PHE A 114 6.69 9.15 2.00
CA PHE A 114 6.39 9.69 0.69
C PHE A 114 5.58 8.72 -0.17
N GLN A 115 4.56 9.24 -0.84
CA GLN A 115 3.83 8.56 -1.89
C GLN A 115 4.36 9.06 -3.24
N VAL A 116 4.87 8.15 -4.06
CA VAL A 116 5.43 8.48 -5.37
C VAL A 116 4.58 7.83 -6.45
N TRP A 117 4.21 8.61 -7.47
CA TRP A 117 3.20 8.25 -8.45
C TRP A 117 3.73 8.37 -9.88
N TRP A 118 3.45 7.39 -10.71
CA TRP A 118 3.70 7.41 -12.15
C TRP A 118 2.38 7.19 -12.87
N ARG A 119 1.90 8.23 -13.57
CA ARG A 119 0.72 8.12 -14.41
C ARG A 119 1.08 7.43 -15.71
N LEU A 120 0.40 6.34 -16.02
CA LEU A 120 0.58 5.62 -17.27
C LEU A 120 0.03 6.40 -18.45
N ALA A 121 0.73 6.33 -19.60
CA ALA A 121 0.25 6.91 -20.85
C ALA A 121 -1.10 6.30 -21.26
N GLU A 122 -1.22 4.99 -21.12
CA GLU A 122 -2.47 4.25 -21.31
C GLU A 122 -2.87 3.56 -19.99
N PRO A 123 -4.13 3.67 -19.56
CA PRO A 123 -4.59 3.01 -18.35
C PRO A 123 -4.62 1.50 -18.52
N MET A 124 -4.32 0.76 -17.46
CA MET A 124 -4.44 -0.69 -17.44
C MET A 124 -5.84 -1.11 -17.00
N THR A 125 -6.54 -1.82 -17.87
CA THR A 125 -7.85 -2.44 -17.56
C THR A 125 -7.72 -3.84 -16.99
N ASP A 126 -6.62 -4.54 -17.30
CA ASP A 126 -6.26 -5.79 -16.64
C ASP A 126 -5.64 -5.50 -15.27
N ILE A 127 -6.49 -5.53 -14.25
CA ILE A 127 -6.11 -5.25 -12.86
C ILE A 127 -5.17 -6.34 -12.30
N ALA A 128 -5.26 -7.57 -12.80
CA ALA A 128 -4.35 -8.63 -12.37
C ALA A 128 -2.93 -8.38 -12.90
N ALA A 129 -2.80 -8.01 -14.18
CA ALA A 129 -1.52 -7.61 -14.78
C ALA A 129 -0.96 -6.36 -14.07
N TRP A 130 -1.79 -5.36 -13.80
CA TRP A 130 -1.39 -4.18 -13.02
C TRP A 130 -0.82 -4.56 -11.65
N SER A 131 -1.47 -5.46 -10.93
CA SER A 131 -1.00 -5.89 -9.60
C SER A 131 0.37 -6.57 -9.64
N VAL A 132 0.72 -7.23 -10.75
CA VAL A 132 2.06 -7.80 -10.97
C VAL A 132 3.09 -6.68 -11.11
N VAL A 133 2.82 -5.69 -11.96
CA VAL A 133 3.71 -4.52 -12.14
C VAL A 133 3.88 -3.77 -10.81
N GLN A 134 2.78 -3.55 -10.11
CA GLN A 134 2.75 -2.85 -8.82
C GLN A 134 3.65 -3.54 -7.78
N ARG A 135 3.60 -4.87 -7.67
CA ARG A 135 4.48 -5.63 -6.76
C ARG A 135 5.95 -5.55 -7.15
N ARG A 136 6.25 -5.59 -8.46
CA ARG A 136 7.63 -5.44 -8.96
C ARG A 136 8.19 -4.06 -8.62
N LEU A 137 7.38 -3.00 -8.77
CA LEU A 137 7.74 -1.64 -8.42
C LEU A 137 8.01 -1.48 -6.92
N ILE A 138 7.12 -2.03 -6.07
CA ILE A 138 7.26 -2.08 -4.62
C ILE A 138 8.59 -2.76 -4.24
N ALA A 139 8.88 -3.91 -4.85
CA ALA A 139 10.11 -4.66 -4.58
C ALA A 139 11.36 -3.89 -5.03
N ALA A 140 11.33 -3.23 -6.20
CA ALA A 140 12.44 -2.45 -6.73
C ALA A 140 12.79 -1.25 -5.83
N LEU A 141 11.78 -0.62 -5.23
CA LEU A 141 11.95 0.54 -4.36
C LEU A 141 11.99 0.18 -2.86
N GLY A 142 11.81 -1.08 -2.47
CA GLY A 142 11.79 -1.50 -1.07
C GLY A 142 10.72 -0.77 -0.25
N SER A 143 9.54 -0.50 -0.84
CA SER A 143 8.44 0.22 -0.22
C SER A 143 7.45 -0.71 0.48
N ASP A 144 6.38 -0.17 1.09
CA ASP A 144 5.37 -0.97 1.81
C ASP A 144 4.80 -2.09 0.92
N PRO A 145 5.04 -3.37 1.26
CA PRO A 145 4.58 -4.50 0.46
C PRO A 145 3.06 -4.67 0.45
N SER A 146 2.34 -4.00 1.34
CA SER A 146 0.89 -4.14 1.45
C SER A 146 0.11 -3.37 0.37
N ILE A 147 0.72 -2.39 -0.32
CA ILE A 147 0.02 -1.48 -1.24
C ILE A 147 -0.05 -1.98 -2.69
N HIS A 148 -0.34 -3.26 -2.89
CA HIS A 148 -0.45 -3.88 -4.22
C HIS A 148 -1.89 -4.22 -4.63
N ASP A 149 -2.86 -3.94 -3.80
CA ASP A 149 -4.29 -4.19 -4.03
C ASP A 149 -4.95 -3.01 -4.77
N ALA A 150 -5.78 -3.33 -5.75
CA ALA A 150 -6.41 -2.32 -6.61
C ALA A 150 -7.34 -1.34 -5.89
N PRO A 151 -8.15 -1.74 -4.87
CA PRO A 151 -9.03 -0.83 -4.15
C PRO A 151 -8.31 0.04 -3.10
N ARG A 152 -6.98 0.02 -3.08
CA ARG A 152 -6.16 0.78 -2.14
C ARG A 152 -6.59 2.23 -2.03
N VAL A 153 -6.60 2.75 -0.79
CA VAL A 153 -6.75 4.17 -0.52
C VAL A 153 -5.43 4.76 -0.06
N MET A 154 -5.11 5.94 -0.56
CA MET A 154 -3.88 6.67 -0.30
C MET A 154 -4.19 7.99 0.37
N ARG A 155 -3.23 8.55 1.11
CA ARG A 155 -3.43 9.81 1.84
C ARG A 155 -3.60 10.97 0.88
N MET A 156 -4.65 11.76 1.12
CA MET A 156 -4.94 12.93 0.30
C MET A 156 -3.99 14.09 0.61
N PRO A 157 -3.31 14.66 -0.39
CA PRO A 157 -2.50 15.84 -0.19
C PRO A 157 -3.36 17.05 0.20
N GLY A 158 -2.80 17.93 1.02
CA GLY A 158 -3.48 19.10 1.56
C GLY A 158 -4.29 18.85 2.83
N THR A 159 -4.47 17.59 3.26
CA THR A 159 -5.22 17.23 4.45
C THR A 159 -4.31 16.91 5.64
N MET A 160 -4.88 16.95 6.84
CA MET A 160 -4.15 16.66 8.07
C MET A 160 -3.94 15.15 8.25
N ASN A 161 -2.72 14.74 8.56
CA ASN A 161 -2.43 13.41 9.08
C ASN A 161 -2.53 13.45 10.61
N VAL A 162 -3.61 12.90 11.14
CA VAL A 162 -3.88 12.86 12.58
C VAL A 162 -3.53 11.51 13.22
N LYS A 163 -2.78 10.66 12.49
CA LYS A 163 -2.41 9.31 12.94
C LYS A 163 -1.46 9.34 14.14
N ARG A 164 -0.63 10.37 14.24
CA ARG A 164 0.36 10.57 15.32
C ARG A 164 0.32 12.03 15.80
N THR A 165 0.83 12.28 17.00
CA THR A 165 1.00 13.63 17.54
C THR A 165 2.49 14.01 17.49
N PRO A 166 2.86 15.22 17.03
CA PRO A 166 1.97 16.27 16.50
C PRO A 166 1.34 15.89 15.17
N HIS A 167 0.15 16.42 14.88
CA HIS A 167 -0.51 16.29 13.59
C HIS A 167 0.31 16.99 12.51
N VAL A 168 0.40 16.40 11.32
CA VAL A 168 1.22 16.91 10.21
C VAL A 168 0.37 17.02 8.95
N VAL A 169 0.52 18.10 8.20
CA VAL A 169 -0.16 18.24 6.89
C VAL A 169 0.49 17.31 5.87
N ALA A 170 -0.32 16.56 5.13
CA ALA A 170 0.16 15.88 3.94
C ALA A 170 0.38 16.91 2.83
N GLU A 171 1.58 16.98 2.28
CA GLU A 171 1.98 18.05 1.36
C GLU A 171 2.23 17.50 -0.04
N LEU A 172 1.64 18.15 -1.05
CA LEU A 172 2.05 17.94 -2.43
C LEU A 172 3.43 18.58 -2.64
N ARG A 173 4.46 17.76 -2.85
CA ARG A 173 5.83 18.21 -3.13
C ARG A 173 6.03 18.53 -4.59
N TYR A 174 5.52 17.65 -5.45
CA TYR A 174 5.58 17.80 -6.89
C TYR A 174 4.31 17.23 -7.54
N ALA A 175 3.87 17.86 -8.61
CA ALA A 175 2.93 17.31 -9.57
C ALA A 175 3.24 17.90 -10.96
N ALA A 176 3.28 17.04 -11.97
CA ALA A 176 3.34 17.46 -13.37
C ALA A 176 2.07 18.25 -13.73
N ASP A 177 2.17 19.10 -14.75
CA ASP A 177 1.00 19.80 -15.26
C ASP A 177 -0.03 18.81 -15.84
N ALA A 178 -1.31 19.19 -15.77
CA ALA A 178 -2.40 18.37 -16.27
C ALA A 178 -2.15 17.90 -17.70
N GLY A 179 -2.27 16.60 -17.94
CA GLY A 179 -2.02 15.98 -19.24
C GLY A 179 -0.55 15.74 -19.61
N THR A 180 0.39 16.16 -18.77
CA THR A 180 1.83 15.89 -18.93
C THR A 180 2.34 14.84 -17.95
N GLY A 181 3.63 14.51 -18.00
CA GLY A 181 4.25 13.58 -17.05
C GLY A 181 3.70 12.15 -17.14
N ARG A 182 3.10 11.77 -18.28
CA ARG A 182 2.65 10.40 -18.54
C ARG A 182 3.83 9.52 -18.92
N VAL A 183 3.88 8.33 -18.38
CA VAL A 183 4.96 7.37 -18.56
C VAL A 183 4.44 6.14 -19.29
N ARG A 184 5.19 5.62 -20.27
CA ARG A 184 4.82 4.36 -20.90
C ARG A 184 5.08 3.22 -19.93
N LEU A 185 4.20 2.21 -19.94
CA LEU A 185 4.34 1.04 -19.09
C LEU A 185 5.68 0.32 -19.34
N GLU A 186 6.10 0.24 -20.61
CA GLU A 186 7.35 -0.41 -21.03
C GLU A 186 8.59 0.27 -20.42
N ASP A 187 8.56 1.58 -20.26
CA ASP A 187 9.68 2.33 -19.66
C ASP A 187 9.84 1.97 -18.17
N ILE A 188 8.73 1.70 -17.47
CA ILE A 188 8.75 1.21 -16.10
C ILE A 188 9.17 -0.27 -16.05
N GLU A 189 8.53 -1.13 -16.84
CA GLU A 189 8.77 -2.57 -16.80
C GLU A 189 10.19 -2.97 -17.19
N SER A 190 10.85 -2.20 -18.09
CA SER A 190 12.21 -2.45 -18.55
C SER A 190 13.27 -2.41 -17.45
N VAL A 191 13.01 -1.63 -16.38
CA VAL A 191 13.93 -1.44 -15.25
C VAL A 191 13.51 -2.23 -14.01
N LEU A 192 12.28 -2.77 -13.99
CA LEU A 192 11.81 -3.55 -12.85
C LEU A 192 12.38 -4.98 -12.85
N PRO A 193 12.65 -5.57 -11.67
CA PRO A 193 13.03 -6.96 -11.57
C PRO A 193 11.98 -7.85 -12.25
N PRO A 194 12.35 -9.00 -12.82
CA PRO A 194 11.38 -9.93 -13.42
C PRO A 194 10.29 -10.28 -12.41
N PRO A 195 9.05 -10.57 -12.88
CA PRO A 195 8.00 -11.01 -11.98
C PRO A 195 8.46 -12.26 -11.25
N MET A 196 8.33 -12.26 -9.92
CA MET A 196 8.59 -13.46 -9.14
C MET A 196 7.59 -14.54 -9.60
N SER A 197 8.08 -15.58 -10.24
CA SER A 197 7.22 -16.70 -10.63
C SER A 197 6.70 -17.37 -9.37
N LYS A 198 5.39 -17.62 -9.30
CA LYS A 198 4.77 -18.35 -8.17
C LYS A 198 5.44 -19.70 -7.87
N GLY A 199 6.24 -20.22 -8.81
CA GLY A 199 7.03 -21.43 -8.66
C GLY A 199 8.38 -21.23 -7.97
N VAL A 200 8.97 -20.01 -7.99
CA VAL A 200 10.30 -19.76 -7.39
C VAL A 200 10.19 -19.46 -5.88
N GLU A 201 9.13 -18.81 -5.41
CA GLU A 201 8.92 -18.69 -3.96
C GLU A 201 8.66 -20.04 -3.31
N SER A 202 7.87 -20.90 -3.96
CA SER A 202 7.65 -22.27 -3.49
C SER A 202 8.90 -23.15 -3.70
N ALA A 203 9.62 -22.99 -4.82
CA ALA A 203 10.81 -23.79 -5.11
C ALA A 203 12.03 -23.35 -4.31
N THR A 204 12.29 -22.03 -4.12
CA THR A 204 13.44 -21.56 -3.30
C THR A 204 13.19 -21.77 -1.82
N LEU A 205 11.96 -21.72 -1.34
CA LEU A 205 11.63 -22.13 0.02
C LEU A 205 11.66 -23.67 0.15
N HIS A 206 11.20 -24.38 -0.87
CA HIS A 206 11.25 -25.84 -0.93
C HIS A 206 12.68 -26.37 -1.11
N GLU A 207 13.48 -25.82 -2.02
CA GLU A 207 14.86 -26.25 -2.23
C GLU A 207 15.81 -25.89 -1.08
N ARG A 208 15.59 -24.78 -0.38
CA ARG A 208 16.37 -24.42 0.81
C ARG A 208 15.96 -25.17 2.08
N GLY A 209 14.76 -25.74 2.14
CA GLY A 209 14.26 -26.46 3.32
C GLY A 209 14.13 -27.97 3.17
N LEU A 210 13.99 -28.49 1.95
CA LEU A 210 13.68 -29.90 1.70
C LEU A 210 14.90 -30.81 1.45
N LEU A 211 16.09 -30.25 1.27
CA LEU A 211 17.28 -31.08 1.05
C LEU A 211 17.90 -31.63 2.33
N SER A 212 17.49 -31.19 3.53
CA SER A 212 18.08 -31.69 4.79
C SER A 212 17.12 -32.39 5.72
N GLY A 213 15.80 -32.26 5.55
CA GLY A 213 14.82 -32.80 6.53
C GLY A 213 14.96 -32.17 7.92
N GLU A 214 15.90 -31.24 8.13
CA GLU A 214 16.17 -30.61 9.42
C GLU A 214 15.40 -29.29 9.53
N LYS A 215 14.53 -29.20 10.54
CA LYS A 215 13.83 -27.99 10.90
C LYS A 215 14.80 -26.99 11.50
N ARG A 216 14.74 -25.74 11.00
CA ARG A 216 15.54 -24.66 11.58
C ARG A 216 14.98 -24.22 12.94
N PRO A 217 15.82 -23.68 13.85
CA PRO A 217 15.35 -23.11 15.09
C PRO A 217 14.33 -21.97 14.85
N LEU A 218 13.26 -21.97 15.62
CA LEU A 218 12.25 -20.91 15.56
C LEU A 218 12.77 -19.62 16.24
N ALA A 219 12.30 -18.48 15.78
CA ALA A 219 12.56 -17.21 16.41
C ALA A 219 12.02 -17.18 17.86
N TYR A 220 12.74 -16.48 18.75
CA TYR A 220 12.35 -16.36 20.16
C TYR A 220 10.90 -15.86 20.33
N ALA A 221 10.47 -14.84 19.53
CA ALA A 221 9.12 -14.31 19.57
C ALA A 221 8.05 -15.35 19.18
N THR A 222 8.39 -16.30 18.30
CA THR A 222 7.51 -17.42 17.92
C THR A 222 7.36 -18.42 19.06
N LEU A 223 8.48 -18.76 19.71
CA LEU A 223 8.47 -19.65 20.88
C LEU A 223 7.68 -19.03 22.05
N GLU A 224 7.86 -17.73 22.28
CA GLU A 224 7.09 -16.99 23.29
C GLU A 224 5.60 -17.00 22.99
N PHE A 225 5.20 -16.76 21.73
CA PHE A 225 3.80 -16.82 21.35
C PHE A 225 3.20 -18.24 21.54
N ILE A 226 3.94 -19.28 21.16
CA ILE A 226 3.51 -20.66 21.34
C ILE A 226 3.33 -21.01 22.82
N ALA A 227 4.19 -20.49 23.69
CA ALA A 227 4.18 -20.79 25.11
C ALA A 227 3.12 -19.99 25.90
N HIS A 228 2.93 -18.73 25.56
CA HIS A 228 2.20 -17.75 26.38
C HIS A 228 1.06 -17.03 25.66
N GLY A 229 0.89 -17.23 24.33
CA GLY A 229 -0.06 -16.47 23.53
C GLY A 229 0.33 -15.00 23.40
N ALA A 230 -0.66 -14.11 23.28
CA ALA A 230 -0.44 -12.66 23.16
C ALA A 230 -1.57 -11.86 23.81
N ALA A 231 -1.25 -10.63 24.21
CA ALA A 231 -2.21 -9.69 24.78
C ALA A 231 -3.26 -9.24 23.75
N GLU A 232 -4.41 -8.81 24.23
CA GLU A 232 -5.46 -8.26 23.38
C GLU A 232 -4.93 -7.07 22.55
N GLY A 233 -5.22 -7.11 21.26
CA GLY A 233 -4.71 -6.12 20.27
C GLY A 233 -3.44 -6.56 19.53
N GLU A 234 -2.66 -7.52 20.04
CA GLU A 234 -1.46 -8.05 19.38
C GLU A 234 -1.63 -9.46 18.82
N ARG A 235 -2.69 -10.16 19.22
CA ARG A 235 -2.91 -11.59 18.97
C ARG A 235 -2.78 -11.97 17.50
N ASN A 236 -3.51 -11.30 16.62
CA ASN A 236 -3.51 -11.60 15.19
C ASN A 236 -2.13 -11.35 14.53
N ALA A 237 -1.46 -10.27 14.93
CA ALA A 237 -0.15 -9.94 14.39
C ALA A 237 0.93 -10.94 14.84
N ARG A 238 0.88 -11.38 16.09
CA ARG A 238 1.82 -12.38 16.62
C ARG A 238 1.55 -13.77 16.06
N LEU A 239 0.27 -14.18 15.95
CA LEU A 239 -0.13 -15.44 15.30
C LEU A 239 0.38 -15.49 13.86
N PHE A 240 0.14 -14.44 13.08
CA PHE A 240 0.58 -14.38 11.68
C PHE A 240 2.11 -14.48 11.55
N ARG A 241 2.87 -13.73 12.36
CA ARG A 241 4.34 -13.80 12.36
C ARG A 241 4.85 -15.19 12.73
N ALA A 242 4.25 -15.82 13.74
CA ALA A 242 4.61 -17.16 14.16
C ALA A 242 4.30 -18.21 13.09
N ALA A 243 3.19 -18.08 12.35
CA ALA A 243 2.87 -18.94 11.21
C ALA A 243 3.91 -18.79 10.08
N CYS A 244 4.27 -17.57 9.74
CA CYS A 244 5.31 -17.31 8.72
C CYS A 244 6.67 -17.88 9.13
N ASP A 245 7.05 -17.76 10.41
CA ASP A 245 8.32 -18.28 10.91
C ASP A 245 8.35 -19.81 10.91
N LEU A 246 7.28 -20.47 11.36
CA LEU A 246 7.15 -21.94 11.31
C LEU A 246 7.30 -22.46 9.87
N CYS A 247 6.53 -21.91 8.93
CA CYS A 247 6.64 -22.28 7.50
C CYS A 247 8.04 -22.01 6.95
N GLY A 248 8.62 -20.85 7.28
CA GLY A 248 9.99 -20.49 6.90
C GLY A 248 11.07 -21.39 7.52
N CYS A 249 10.81 -22.04 8.64
CA CYS A 249 11.70 -22.98 9.32
C CYS A 249 11.49 -24.44 8.92
N GLY A 250 10.63 -24.73 7.93
CA GLY A 250 10.45 -26.09 7.38
C GLY A 250 9.39 -26.93 8.08
N TYR A 251 8.51 -26.31 8.87
CA TYR A 251 7.34 -27.00 9.42
C TYR A 251 6.24 -27.11 8.37
N SER A 252 5.55 -28.25 8.35
CA SER A 252 4.36 -28.42 7.49
C SER A 252 3.19 -27.57 8.00
N VAL A 253 2.17 -27.38 7.15
CA VAL A 253 0.96 -26.66 7.52
C VAL A 253 0.27 -27.30 8.71
N ASP A 254 0.19 -28.64 8.74
CA ASP A 254 -0.43 -29.38 9.83
C ASP A 254 0.33 -29.22 11.14
N GLU A 255 1.66 -29.28 11.10
CA GLU A 255 2.50 -29.06 12.27
C GLU A 255 2.43 -27.62 12.79
N ALA A 256 2.35 -26.64 11.87
CA ALA A 256 2.16 -25.24 12.25
C ALA A 256 0.78 -25.05 12.88
N TRP A 257 -0.26 -25.65 12.31
CA TRP A 257 -1.62 -25.61 12.85
C TRP A 257 -1.71 -26.19 14.26
N ASP A 258 -1.12 -27.38 14.48
CA ASP A 258 -1.12 -28.03 15.80
C ASP A 258 -0.42 -27.20 16.89
N ARG A 259 0.65 -26.49 16.51
CA ARG A 259 1.40 -25.64 17.45
C ARG A 259 0.70 -24.31 17.74
N LEU A 260 0.18 -23.66 16.71
CA LEU A 260 -0.41 -22.33 16.82
C LEU A 260 -1.87 -22.37 17.26
N GLY A 261 -2.63 -23.41 16.90
CA GLY A 261 -4.03 -23.54 17.28
C GLY A 261 -4.24 -23.54 18.81
N ARG A 262 -3.36 -24.25 19.54
CA ARG A 262 -3.40 -24.23 21.01
C ARG A 262 -3.06 -22.86 21.59
N ALA A 263 -2.06 -22.18 21.07
CA ALA A 263 -1.66 -20.84 21.50
C ALA A 263 -2.73 -19.79 21.14
N ALA A 264 -3.33 -19.89 19.96
CA ALA A 264 -4.42 -19.03 19.52
C ALA A 264 -5.65 -19.19 20.43
N ALA A 265 -6.08 -20.41 20.68
CA ALA A 265 -7.22 -20.70 21.57
C ALA A 265 -6.96 -20.20 23.00
N SER A 266 -5.73 -20.37 23.53
CA SER A 266 -5.39 -19.92 24.89
C SER A 266 -5.47 -18.41 25.08
N CYS A 267 -5.31 -17.63 24.01
CA CYS A 267 -5.44 -16.18 24.04
C CYS A 267 -6.75 -15.63 23.43
N GLY A 268 -7.74 -16.53 23.19
CA GLY A 268 -9.09 -16.14 22.75
C GLY A 268 -9.19 -15.75 21.28
N LEU A 269 -8.39 -16.36 20.42
CA LEU A 269 -8.59 -16.39 18.96
C LEU A 269 -9.31 -17.70 18.63
N GLU A 270 -10.51 -17.61 18.06
CA GLU A 270 -11.31 -18.73 17.54
C GLU A 270 -10.99 -19.02 16.08
#